data_b4a9c1d3a71f35153858f3a78d8415ff
#
_entry.id   b4a9c1d3a71f35153858f3a78d8415ff
#
_cell.length_a   1.000
_cell.length_b   1.000
_cell.length_c   1.000
_cell.angle_alpha   90.00
_cell.angle_beta   90.00
_cell.angle_gamma   90.00
#
_symmetry.space_group_name_H-M   'P 1'
#
loop_
_entity.id
_entity.type
_entity.pdbx_description
1 polymer ?
#
loop_
_entity_poly.entity_id
_entity_poly.type
_entity_poly.pdbx_seq_one_letter_code
_entity_poly.pdbx_strand_id
1 'polypeptide(L)'
;MIGINNVTILGNIGTISDVMSTSNGGKFLNITIATTEAFLNTNKEKKTNTQWHNIVLWNNMCDLEKSIEKGDLVYVEGRLNYRKKSSNIMFTEIVAKNFRILNKKNYDRNEKKDYFNEDNYDFL
;
A
#
# COMPACT_ATOMS: atom_id res chain seq x y z
N MET A 1 -23.71 -12.84 -7.35
CA MET A 1 -23.04 -11.88 -6.45
C MET A 1 -23.49 -10.47 -6.80
N ILE A 2 -23.82 -9.69 -5.80
CA ILE A 2 -24.33 -8.33 -5.99
C ILE A 2 -23.45 -7.37 -5.22
N GLY A 3 -22.76 -6.50 -5.92
CA GLY A 3 -21.96 -5.45 -5.28
C GLY A 3 -20.60 -5.30 -5.90
N ILE A 4 -19.98 -4.18 -5.59
CA ILE A 4 -18.63 -3.85 -6.03
C ILE A 4 -17.84 -3.48 -4.78
N ASN A 5 -16.68 -4.10 -4.63
CA ASN A 5 -15.74 -3.76 -3.57
C ASN A 5 -14.35 -3.79 -4.19
N ASN A 6 -13.85 -2.62 -4.52
CA ASN A 6 -12.60 -2.49 -5.28
C ASN A 6 -11.81 -1.31 -4.76
N VAL A 7 -10.52 -1.56 -4.50
CA VAL A 7 -9.59 -0.54 -4.03
C VAL A 7 -8.33 -0.62 -4.87
N THR A 8 -7.87 0.52 -5.32
CA THR A 8 -6.61 0.64 -6.06
C THR A 8 -5.68 1.57 -5.31
N ILE A 9 -4.47 1.11 -5.03
CA ILE A 9 -3.46 1.86 -4.29
C ILE A 9 -2.19 1.88 -5.12
N LEU A 10 -1.63 3.07 -5.27
CA LEU A 10 -0.30 3.27 -5.83
C LEU A 10 0.52 4.04 -4.80
N GLY A 11 1.56 3.44 -4.29
CA GLY A 11 2.36 4.08 -3.25
C GLY A 11 3.61 3.30 -2.92
N ASN A 12 4.28 3.72 -1.86
CA ASN A 12 5.56 3.15 -1.46
C ASN A 12 5.39 2.23 -0.25
N ILE A 13 6.07 1.10 -0.30
CA ILE A 13 6.03 0.13 0.79
C ILE A 13 6.71 0.73 2.03
N GLY A 14 6.03 0.63 3.17
CA GLY A 14 6.58 1.06 4.45
C GLY A 14 7.14 -0.07 5.27
N THR A 15 6.30 -1.06 5.58
CA THR A 15 6.71 -2.22 6.38
C THR A 15 6.31 -3.50 5.68
N ILE A 16 7.05 -4.55 5.99
CA ILE A 16 6.81 -5.89 5.46
C ILE A 16 6.93 -6.86 6.63
N SER A 17 5.86 -7.63 6.91
CA SER A 17 5.92 -8.63 7.95
C SER A 17 6.56 -9.91 7.45
N ASP A 18 6.83 -10.83 8.37
CA ASP A 18 7.19 -12.19 8.00
C ASP A 18 5.95 -12.90 7.44
N VAL A 19 6.18 -13.93 6.63
CA VAL A 19 5.09 -14.78 6.18
C VAL A 19 4.59 -15.59 7.37
N MET A 20 3.27 -15.55 7.57
CA MET A 20 2.62 -16.25 8.67
C MET A 20 1.70 -17.33 8.14
N SER A 21 1.54 -18.39 8.93
CA SER A 21 0.69 -19.52 8.56
C SER A 21 -0.61 -19.48 9.34
N THR A 22 -1.69 -19.94 8.69
CA THR A 22 -2.98 -20.11 9.35
C THR A 22 -3.16 -21.57 9.74
N SER A 23 -4.12 -21.82 10.63
CA SER A 23 -4.42 -23.19 11.08
C SER A 23 -4.93 -24.08 9.95
N ASN A 24 -5.45 -23.47 8.87
CA ASN A 24 -6.02 -24.20 7.73
C ASN A 24 -4.99 -24.52 6.65
N GLY A 25 -3.71 -24.27 6.90
CA GLY A 25 -2.67 -24.53 5.92
C GLY A 25 -2.42 -23.37 4.95
N GLY A 26 -3.15 -22.27 5.08
CA GLY A 26 -2.89 -21.08 4.29
C GLY A 26 -1.75 -20.26 4.86
N LYS A 27 -1.29 -19.31 4.11
CA LYS A 27 -0.26 -18.37 4.57
C LYS A 27 -0.59 -16.97 4.11
N PHE A 28 -0.09 -15.99 4.84
CA PHE A 28 -0.33 -14.59 4.53
C PHE A 28 0.84 -13.73 4.96
N LEU A 29 0.87 -12.54 4.41
CA LEU A 29 1.93 -11.55 4.63
C LEU A 29 1.25 -10.20 4.69
N ASN A 30 1.62 -9.39 5.67
CA ASN A 30 1.09 -8.04 5.82
C ASN A 30 2.14 -7.03 5.39
N ILE A 31 1.71 -6.06 4.58
CA ILE A 31 2.55 -4.92 4.24
C ILE A 31 1.77 -3.64 4.47
N THR A 32 2.49 -2.55 4.65
CA THR A 32 1.88 -1.22 4.64
C THR A 32 2.37 -0.46 3.41
N ILE A 33 1.47 0.32 2.83
CA ILE A 33 1.78 1.16 1.68
C ILE A 33 1.36 2.59 2.01
N ALA A 34 2.27 3.52 1.77
CA ALA A 34 2.01 4.93 1.99
C ALA A 34 1.55 5.58 0.70
N THR A 35 0.45 6.31 0.77
CA THR A 35 0.05 7.23 -0.28
C THR A 35 0.16 8.64 0.27
N THR A 36 0.75 9.55 -0.51
CA THR A 36 0.99 10.91 -0.07
C THR A 36 0.30 11.87 -1.03
N GLU A 37 -0.51 12.75 -0.46
CA GLU A 37 -1.16 13.81 -1.19
C GLU A 37 -0.51 15.14 -0.82
N ALA A 38 -0.31 16.00 -1.81
CA ALA A 38 0.16 17.35 -1.59
C ALA A 38 -0.97 18.32 -1.87
N PHE A 39 -1.06 19.37 -1.07
CA PHE A 39 -2.12 20.37 -1.23
C PHE A 39 -1.63 21.72 -0.74
N LEU A 40 -2.37 22.76 -1.14
CA LEU A 40 -2.16 24.11 -0.63
C LEU A 40 -3.19 24.40 0.45
N ASN A 41 -2.73 24.90 1.60
CA ASN A 41 -3.64 25.31 2.65
C ASN A 41 -4.18 26.72 2.36
N THR A 42 -4.97 27.27 3.29
CA THR A 42 -5.57 28.59 3.13
C THR A 42 -4.54 29.69 3.04
N ASN A 43 -3.34 29.49 3.58
CA ASN A 43 -2.23 30.45 3.52
C ASN A 43 -1.33 30.24 2.30
N LYS A 44 -1.75 29.38 1.37
CA LYS A 44 -1.00 29.02 0.16
C LYS A 44 0.33 28.34 0.46
N GLU A 45 0.44 27.71 1.62
CA GLU A 45 1.60 26.91 1.97
C GLU A 45 1.40 25.48 1.48
N LYS A 46 2.49 24.85 0.99
CA LYS A 46 2.46 23.46 0.56
C LYS A 46 2.47 22.54 1.77
N LYS A 47 1.50 21.65 1.83
CA LYS A 47 1.38 20.66 2.89
C LYS A 47 1.24 19.29 2.27
N THR A 48 1.65 18.27 3.01
CA THR A 48 1.48 16.89 2.60
C THR A 48 0.67 16.12 3.63
N ASN A 49 -0.08 15.15 3.14
CA ASN A 49 -0.83 14.24 3.99
C ASN A 49 -0.54 12.82 3.55
N THR A 50 -0.09 11.99 4.47
CA THR A 50 0.25 10.60 4.18
C THR A 50 -0.74 9.66 4.85
N GLN A 51 -1.28 8.73 4.08
CA GLN A 51 -2.12 7.66 4.58
C GLN A 51 -1.35 6.36 4.49
N TRP A 52 -1.46 5.55 5.53
CA TRP A 52 -0.84 4.23 5.59
C TRP A 52 -1.91 3.17 5.44
N HIS A 53 -1.79 2.37 4.40
CA HIS A 53 -2.78 1.34 4.08
C HIS A 53 -2.24 -0.03 4.47
N ASN A 54 -3.09 -0.83 5.09
CA ASN A 54 -2.74 -2.20 5.47
C ASN A 54 -3.17 -3.13 4.33
N ILE A 55 -2.22 -3.87 3.79
CA ILE A 55 -2.43 -4.77 2.66
C ILE A 55 -2.09 -6.18 3.09
N VAL A 56 -2.95 -7.12 2.75
CA VAL A 56 -2.73 -8.55 3.02
C VAL A 56 -2.50 -9.28 1.70
N LEU A 57 -1.40 -10.02 1.65
CA LEU A 57 -1.06 -10.88 0.52
C LEU A 57 -1.28 -12.33 0.96
N TRP A 58 -2.14 -13.06 0.28
CA TRP A 58 -2.51 -14.42 0.66
C TRP A 58 -1.85 -15.46 -0.24
N ASN A 59 -1.48 -16.57 0.36
CA ASN A 59 -1.06 -17.79 -0.32
C ASN A 59 0.06 -17.56 -1.34
N ASN A 60 -0.20 -17.75 -2.63
CA ASN A 60 0.84 -17.63 -3.66
C ASN A 60 1.45 -16.23 -3.74
N MET A 61 0.70 -15.21 -3.38
CA MET A 61 1.22 -13.85 -3.38
C MET A 61 2.29 -13.63 -2.32
N CYS A 62 2.39 -14.52 -1.33
CA CYS A 62 3.45 -14.45 -0.33
C CYS A 62 4.84 -14.63 -0.94
N ASP A 63 4.95 -15.20 -2.12
CA ASP A 63 6.23 -15.33 -2.81
C ASP A 63 6.81 -13.98 -3.18
N LEU A 64 5.99 -12.94 -3.22
CA LEU A 64 6.44 -11.58 -3.45
C LEU A 64 7.37 -11.06 -2.36
N GLU A 65 7.33 -11.66 -1.16
CA GLU A 65 8.21 -11.27 -0.06
C GLU A 65 9.67 -11.21 -0.50
N LYS A 66 10.07 -12.14 -1.36
CA LYS A 66 11.45 -12.21 -1.84
C LYS A 66 11.82 -11.09 -2.81
N SER A 67 10.82 -10.45 -3.39
CA SER A 67 11.01 -9.45 -4.45
C SER A 67 10.77 -8.03 -3.99
N ILE A 68 10.10 -7.83 -2.86
CA ILE A 68 9.70 -6.50 -2.39
C ILE A 68 10.63 -6.02 -1.29
N GLU A 69 10.82 -4.70 -1.24
CA GLU A 69 11.63 -4.05 -0.22
C GLU A 69 10.94 -2.76 0.22
N LYS A 70 11.23 -2.35 1.45
CA LYS A 70 10.78 -1.06 1.94
C LYS A 70 11.21 0.05 1.00
N GLY A 71 10.28 0.91 0.63
CA GLY A 71 10.52 2.04 -0.27
C GLY A 71 10.15 1.76 -1.72
N ASP A 72 9.92 0.52 -2.10
CA ASP A 72 9.51 0.20 -3.47
C ASP A 72 8.19 0.87 -3.81
N LEU A 73 8.10 1.37 -5.04
CA LEU A 73 6.84 1.89 -5.58
C LEU A 73 6.03 0.75 -6.15
N VAL A 74 4.83 0.55 -5.64
CA VAL A 74 4.01 -0.59 -6.01
C VAL A 74 2.59 -0.17 -6.33
N TYR A 75 1.93 -0.97 -7.16
CA TYR A 75 0.54 -0.83 -7.55
C TYR A 75 -0.21 -2.06 -7.04
N VAL A 76 -1.31 -1.82 -6.34
CA VAL A 76 -2.12 -2.90 -5.76
C VAL A 76 -3.57 -2.68 -6.10
N GLU A 77 -4.22 -3.73 -6.57
CA GLU A 77 -5.67 -3.78 -6.68
C GLU A 77 -6.19 -4.85 -5.74
N GLY A 78 -7.25 -4.55 -5.03
CA GLY A 78 -7.84 -5.49 -4.10
C GLY A 78 -9.21 -5.07 -3.64
N ARG A 79 -9.61 -5.59 -2.50
CA ARG A 79 -10.91 -5.29 -1.90
C ARG A 79 -10.74 -4.92 -0.44
N LEU A 80 -11.63 -4.10 0.07
CA LEU A 80 -11.67 -3.81 1.49
C LEU A 80 -12.18 -5.03 2.25
N ASN A 81 -11.56 -5.31 3.37
CA ASN A 81 -11.98 -6.37 4.26
C ASN A 81 -11.98 -5.85 5.69
N TYR A 82 -13.06 -6.13 6.40
CA TYR A 82 -13.22 -5.75 7.80
C TYR A 82 -13.22 -7.01 8.63
N ARG A 83 -12.36 -7.05 9.65
CA ARG A 83 -12.36 -8.20 10.55
C ARG A 83 -12.22 -7.72 11.98
N LYS A 84 -12.71 -8.55 12.90
CA LYS A 84 -12.58 -8.25 14.31
C LYS A 84 -11.20 -8.66 14.79
N LYS A 85 -10.49 -7.72 15.40
CA LYS A 85 -9.20 -7.98 16.00
C LYS A 85 -9.36 -8.37 17.47
N SER A 86 -10.37 -7.80 18.12
CA SER A 86 -10.78 -8.15 19.48
C SER A 86 -12.27 -7.86 19.60
N SER A 87 -12.85 -8.11 20.77
CA SER A 87 -14.30 -8.03 20.95
C SER A 87 -14.92 -6.70 20.51
N ASN A 88 -14.17 -5.59 20.57
CA ASN A 88 -14.70 -4.27 20.25
C ASN A 88 -13.90 -3.51 19.20
N ILE A 89 -12.88 -4.14 18.61
CA ILE A 89 -12.00 -3.46 17.67
C ILE A 89 -12.16 -4.08 16.30
N MET A 90 -12.55 -3.24 15.34
CA MET A 90 -12.59 -3.60 13.91
C MET A 90 -11.28 -3.18 13.26
N PHE A 91 -10.77 -4.03 12.43
CA PHE A 91 -9.54 -3.79 11.68
C PHE A 91 -9.87 -3.79 10.20
N THR A 92 -9.47 -2.72 9.51
CA THR A 92 -9.69 -2.58 8.08
C THR A 92 -8.41 -2.88 7.32
N GLU A 93 -8.50 -3.75 6.35
CA GLU A 93 -7.37 -4.13 5.53
C GLU A 93 -7.79 -4.23 4.07
N ILE A 94 -6.81 -4.23 3.18
CA ILE A 94 -7.04 -4.46 1.76
C ILE A 94 -6.48 -5.84 1.42
N VAL A 95 -7.34 -6.72 0.92
CA VAL A 95 -6.90 -8.04 0.46
C VAL A 95 -6.49 -7.89 -0.99
N ALA A 96 -5.21 -8.08 -1.28
CA ALA A 96 -4.67 -7.88 -2.62
C ALA A 96 -5.14 -8.96 -3.58
N LYS A 97 -5.49 -8.55 -4.79
CA LYS A 97 -5.78 -9.43 -5.93
C LYS A 97 -4.69 -9.36 -6.97
N ASN A 98 -4.22 -8.15 -7.26
CA ASN A 98 -3.15 -7.89 -8.21
C ASN A 98 -2.11 -7.02 -7.55
N PHE A 99 -0.85 -7.31 -7.82
CA PHE A 99 0.27 -6.60 -7.22
C PHE A 99 1.37 -6.44 -8.27
N ARG A 100 1.86 -5.23 -8.44
CA ARG A 100 2.94 -4.96 -9.40
C ARG A 100 3.97 -4.04 -8.76
N ILE A 101 5.23 -4.38 -8.93
CA ILE A 101 6.34 -3.53 -8.52
C ILE A 101 6.68 -2.63 -9.70
N LEU A 102 6.53 -1.32 -9.51
CA LEU A 102 6.77 -0.35 -10.58
C LEU A 102 8.18 0.19 -10.55
N ASN A 103 8.72 0.48 -9.35
CA ASN A 103 10.09 0.96 -9.18
C ASN A 103 10.68 0.38 -7.91
N LYS A 104 11.92 -0.11 -8.01
CA LYS A 104 12.66 -0.55 -6.84
C LYS A 104 13.27 0.67 -6.16
N LYS A 105 13.34 0.64 -4.83
CA LYS A 105 13.87 1.77 -4.06
C LYS A 105 15.33 2.08 -4.43
N ASN A 106 16.08 1.10 -4.88
CA ASN A 106 17.47 1.26 -5.28
C ASN A 106 17.62 1.72 -6.73
N TYR A 107 16.50 1.82 -7.43
CA TYR A 107 16.47 2.39 -8.75
C TYR A 107 16.63 3.91 -8.57
N ASP A 108 17.37 4.55 -9.37
CA ASP A 108 17.80 5.93 -9.33
C ASP A 108 17.00 6.84 -8.37
N ARG A 109 17.65 7.28 -7.27
CA ARG A 109 17.03 8.21 -6.30
C ARG A 109 16.68 9.56 -6.92
N ASN A 110 17.38 9.95 -7.97
CA ASN A 110 17.08 11.20 -8.64
C ASN A 110 15.75 11.14 -9.38
N GLU A 111 15.42 10.01 -9.99
CA GLU A 111 14.12 9.83 -10.61
C GLU A 111 12.99 9.89 -9.59
N LYS A 112 13.21 9.35 -8.40
CA LYS A 112 12.20 9.44 -7.34
C LYS A 112 11.91 10.88 -6.94
N LYS A 113 12.93 11.72 -6.94
CA LYS A 113 12.75 13.15 -6.63
C LYS A 113 11.90 13.82 -7.70
N ASP A 114 12.05 13.41 -8.95
CA ASP A 114 11.29 14.00 -10.06
C ASP A 114 9.80 13.68 -9.96
N TYR A 115 9.44 12.51 -9.45
CA TYR A 115 8.03 12.15 -9.25
C TYR A 115 7.34 13.02 -8.20
N PHE A 116 8.09 13.58 -7.26
CA PHE A 116 7.56 14.37 -6.17
C PHE A 116 7.99 15.82 -6.27
N ASN A 117 8.26 16.31 -7.48
CA ASN A 117 8.58 17.72 -7.66
C ASN A 117 7.32 18.58 -7.55
N GLU A 118 7.50 19.92 -7.52
CA GLU A 118 6.39 20.84 -7.35
C GLU A 118 5.33 20.74 -8.44
N ASP A 119 5.74 20.44 -9.65
CA ASP A 119 4.82 20.36 -10.77
C ASP A 119 3.81 19.23 -10.61
N ASN A 120 4.19 18.16 -9.92
CA ASN A 120 3.29 17.03 -9.68
C ASN A 120 2.22 17.34 -8.65
N TYR A 121 2.39 18.38 -7.87
CA TYR A 121 1.43 18.77 -6.84
C TYR A 121 0.30 19.63 -7.37
N ASP A 122 0.46 20.15 -8.57
CA ASP A 122 -0.53 21.05 -9.17
C ASP A 122 -1.83 20.34 -9.55
N PHE A 123 -1.83 19.02 -9.52
CA PHE A 123 -3.02 18.20 -9.83
C PHE A 123 -3.97 18.05 -8.65
N LEU A 124 -3.56 18.47 -7.51
CA LEU A 124 -4.36 18.34 -6.28
C LEU A 124 -5.09 19.65 -5.93
#